data_f8115af73369ad3faeeac60e496de9a1
#
_entry.id   f8115af73369ad3faeeac60e496de9a1
#
_cell.length_a   1.000
_cell.length_b   1.000
_cell.length_c   1.000
_cell.angle_alpha   90.00
_cell.angle_beta   90.00
_cell.angle_gamma   90.00
#
_symmetry.space_group_name_H-M   'P 1'
#
loop_
_entity.id
_entity.type
_entity.pdbx_description
1 polymer ?
#
loop_
_entity_poly.entity_id
_entity_poly.type
_entity_poly.pdbx_seq_one_letter_code
_entity_poly.pdbx_strand_id
1 'polypeptide(L)' 'MITSALQYEVTRSRASEMRNALAELQDAPLADMLQPEMRELEVEALRGALQDLEAELAEYDRGVRSEGA' A
#
# COMPACT_ATOMS: atom_id res chain seq x y z
N MET A 1 -0.94 -13.76 1.06
CA MET A 1 0.22 -14.38 0.40
C MET A 1 0.04 -14.43 -1.10
N ILE A 2 1.02 -13.94 -1.83
CA ILE A 2 0.94 -13.91 -3.30
C ILE A 2 1.48 -15.24 -3.85
N THR A 3 0.65 -15.94 -4.60
CA THR A 3 1.01 -17.24 -5.16
C THR A 3 0.97 -17.31 -6.69
N SER A 4 0.53 -16.22 -7.34
CA SER A 4 0.43 -16.20 -8.80
C SER A 4 0.72 -14.79 -9.34
N ALA A 5 1.03 -14.72 -10.63
CA ALA A 5 1.26 -13.45 -11.30
C ALA A 5 0.00 -12.57 -11.27
N LEU A 6 -1.17 -13.17 -11.34
CA LEU A 6 -2.42 -12.42 -11.26
C LEU A 6 -2.60 -11.77 -9.89
N GLN A 7 -2.32 -12.52 -8.81
CA GLN A 7 -2.38 -11.97 -7.46
C GLN A 7 -1.35 -10.86 -7.27
N TYR A 8 -0.17 -11.02 -7.86
CA TYR A 8 0.86 -9.99 -7.81
C TYR A 8 0.35 -8.69 -8.45
N GLU A 9 -0.26 -8.77 -9.61
CA GLU A 9 -0.80 -7.59 -10.29
C GLU A 9 -1.91 -6.93 -9.49
N VAL A 10 -2.80 -7.71 -8.90
CA VAL A 10 -3.87 -7.18 -8.05
C VAL A 10 -3.30 -6.48 -6.82
N THR A 11 -2.33 -7.10 -6.17
CA THR A 11 -1.69 -6.54 -4.98
C THR A 11 -0.94 -5.25 -5.32
N ARG A 12 -0.25 -5.24 -6.46
CA ARG A 12 0.45 -4.06 -6.96
C ARG A 12 -0.50 -2.89 -7.21
N SER A 13 -1.64 -3.18 -7.83
CA SER A 13 -2.66 -2.18 -8.09
C SER A 13 -3.21 -1.59 -6.80
N ARG A 14 -3.46 -2.44 -5.81
CA ARG A 14 -3.94 -1.99 -4.50
C ARG A 14 -2.92 -1.12 -3.79
N ALA A 15 -1.65 -1.51 -3.86
CA ALA A 15 -0.58 -0.71 -3.26
C ALA A 15 -0.50 0.68 -3.91
N SER A 16 -0.65 0.74 -5.22
CA SER A 16 -0.65 2.00 -5.96
C SER A 16 -1.84 2.88 -5.54
N GLU A 17 -3.03 2.30 -5.43
CA GLU A 17 -4.23 3.01 -5.00
C GLU A 17 -4.06 3.55 -3.57
N MET A 18 -3.48 2.76 -2.69
CA MET A 18 -3.24 3.20 -1.31
C MET A 18 -2.22 4.33 -1.22
N ARG A 19 -1.17 4.27 -2.05
CA ARG A 19 -0.21 5.38 -2.12
C ARG A 19 -0.87 6.67 -2.56
N ASN A 20 -1.73 6.58 -3.58
CA ASN A 20 -2.45 7.74 -4.08
C ASN A 20 -3.41 8.28 -3.02
N ALA A 21 -4.14 7.40 -2.34
CA ALA A 21 -5.04 7.80 -1.27
C ALA A 21 -4.28 8.47 -0.12
N LEU A 22 -3.12 7.93 0.23
CA LEU A 22 -2.28 8.51 1.28
C LEU A 22 -1.79 9.89 0.89
N ALA A 23 -1.34 10.06 -0.35
CA ALA A 23 -0.88 11.36 -0.85
C ALA A 23 -2.02 12.38 -0.86
N GLU A 24 -3.21 11.98 -1.30
CA GLU A 24 -4.37 12.85 -1.29
C GLU A 24 -4.76 13.27 0.12
N LEU A 25 -4.72 12.34 1.05
CA LEU A 25 -5.06 12.63 2.44
C LEU A 25 -4.08 13.61 3.07
N GLN A 26 -2.81 13.52 2.72
CA GLN A 26 -1.77 14.41 3.25
C GLN A 26 -1.82 15.81 2.63
N ASP A 27 -2.18 15.91 1.35
CA ASP A 27 -2.11 17.16 0.60
C ASP A 27 -3.46 17.85 0.39
N ALA A 28 -4.57 17.13 0.60
CA ALA A 28 -5.89 17.66 0.27
C ALA A 28 -6.37 18.74 1.26
N PRO A 29 -6.95 19.83 0.77
CA PRO A 29 -7.57 20.83 1.65
C PRO A 29 -8.72 20.28 2.48
N LEU A 30 -9.33 19.18 2.02
CA LEU A 30 -10.37 18.48 2.76
C LEU A 30 -9.86 17.93 4.09
N ALA A 31 -8.56 17.77 4.23
CA ALA A 31 -7.94 17.37 5.49
C ALA A 31 -8.24 18.37 6.61
N ASP A 32 -8.50 19.63 6.26
CA ASP A 32 -8.86 20.66 7.24
C ASP A 32 -10.25 20.43 7.83
N MET A 33 -11.09 19.62 7.18
CA MET A 33 -12.42 19.28 7.67
C MET A 33 -12.39 18.11 8.66
N LEU A 34 -11.28 17.38 8.70
CA LEU A 34 -11.10 16.28 9.64
C LEU A 34 -10.34 16.76 10.87
N GLN A 35 -10.70 16.23 12.03
CA GLN A 35 -9.92 16.49 13.21
C GLN A 35 -8.52 15.91 13.04
N PRO A 36 -7.47 16.60 13.50
CA PRO A 36 -6.09 16.14 13.33
C PRO A 36 -5.86 14.71 13.82
N GLU A 37 -6.50 14.33 14.91
CA GLU A 37 -6.38 13.00 15.50
C GLU A 37 -6.92 11.91 14.58
N MET A 38 -8.06 12.16 13.96
CA MET A 38 -8.66 11.19 13.03
C MET A 38 -7.83 11.08 11.76
N ARG A 39 -7.30 12.20 11.30
CA ARG A 39 -6.42 12.23 10.15
C ARG A 39 -5.17 11.39 10.38
N GLU A 40 -4.56 11.53 11.54
CA GLU A 40 -3.37 10.74 11.90
C GLU A 40 -3.67 9.24 11.95
N LEU A 41 -4.82 8.87 12.50
CA LEU A 41 -5.23 7.48 12.55
C LEU A 41 -5.41 6.89 11.15
N GLU A 42 -6.03 7.64 10.25
CA GLU A 42 -6.20 7.19 8.87
C GLU A 42 -4.88 7.07 8.13
N VAL A 43 -3.98 8.04 8.31
CA VAL A 43 -2.65 7.99 7.72
C VAL A 43 -1.88 6.77 8.22
N GLU A 44 -1.91 6.50 9.51
CA GLU A 44 -1.23 5.34 10.08
C GLU A 44 -1.82 4.03 9.58
N ALA A 45 -3.15 3.95 9.49
CA ALA A 45 -3.82 2.76 8.98
C ALA A 45 -3.43 2.48 7.52
N LEU A 46 -3.42 3.52 6.68
CA LEU A 46 -3.04 3.40 5.28
C LEU A 46 -1.57 3.01 5.14
N ARG A 47 -0.70 3.62 5.94
CA ARG A 47 0.73 3.26 5.92
C ARG A 47 0.96 1.82 6.32
N GLY A 48 0.28 1.36 7.36
CA GLY A 48 0.39 -0.02 7.81
C GLY A 48 -0.06 -1.00 6.73
N ALA A 49 -1.22 -0.73 6.12
CA ALA A 49 -1.74 -1.57 5.04
C ALA A 49 -0.81 -1.55 3.83
N LEU A 50 -0.27 -0.38 3.47
CA LEU A 50 0.66 -0.25 2.37
C LEU A 50 1.95 -1.02 2.63
N GLN A 51 2.50 -0.93 3.83
CA GLN A 51 3.69 -1.67 4.21
C GLN A 51 3.49 -3.18 4.07
N ASP A 52 2.33 -3.68 4.50
CA ASP A 52 2.00 -5.10 4.38
C ASP A 52 1.96 -5.54 2.92
N LEU A 53 1.33 -4.73 2.06
CA LEU A 53 1.26 -5.02 0.63
C LEU A 53 2.64 -4.98 -0.03
N GLU A 54 3.44 -3.98 0.32
CA GLU A 54 4.79 -3.84 -0.21
C GLU A 54 5.69 -5.00 0.24
N ALA A 55 5.52 -5.48 1.48
CA ALA A 55 6.25 -6.62 1.98
C ALA A 55 5.89 -7.89 1.21
N GLU A 56 4.60 -8.09 0.92
CA GLU A 56 4.15 -9.22 0.11
C GLU A 56 4.70 -9.16 -1.31
N LEU A 57 4.71 -7.97 -1.92
CA LEU A 57 5.28 -7.78 -3.24
C LEU A 57 6.77 -8.10 -3.27
N ALA A 58 7.50 -7.63 -2.27
CA ALA A 58 8.94 -7.88 -2.16
C ALA A 58 9.24 -9.36 -1.97
N GLU A 59 8.43 -10.05 -1.19
CA GLU A 59 8.56 -11.48 -0.97
C GLU A 59 8.36 -12.27 -2.27
N TYR A 60 7.35 -11.92 -3.01
CA TYR A 60 7.07 -12.55 -4.30
C TYR A 60 8.21 -12.31 -5.28
N ASP A 61 8.70 -11.08 -5.37
CA ASP A 61 9.81 -10.71 -6.26
C ASP A 61 11.07 -11.52 -5.94
N ARG A 62 11.38 -11.68 -4.65
CA ARG A 62 12.54 -12.48 -4.23
C ARG A 62 12.38 -13.95 -4.60
N GLY A 63 11.17 -14.49 -4.42
CA GLY A 63 10.88 -15.87 -4.79
C GLY A 63 11.05 -16.12 -6.28
N VAL A 64 10.52 -15.23 -7.10
CA VAL A 64 10.63 -15.33 -8.55
C VAL A 64 12.09 -15.23 -9.01
N ARG A 65 12.86 -14.32 -8.42
CA ARG A 65 14.29 -14.19 -8.74
C ARG A 65 15.07 -15.41 -8.35
N SER A 66 14.76 -16.00 -7.21
CA SER A 66 15.44 -17.22 -6.76
C SER A 66 15.16 -18.39 -7.69
N GLU A 67 13.94 -18.50 -8.19
CA GLU A 67 13.57 -19.55 -9.13
C GLU A 67 14.16 -19.33 -10.51
N GLY A 68 14.33 -18.06 -10.90
CA GLY A 68 14.90 -17.70 -12.20
C GLY A 68 16.41 -17.74 -12.26
N ALA A 69 17.06 -17.92 -11.15
CA ALA A 69 18.53 -17.92 -11.09
C ALA A 69 19.15 -19.32 -11.48
#